data_120f5cff076bc18aa9f6a5cf97fd2c60
#
_entry.id   120f5cff076bc18aa9f6a5cf97fd2c60
#
_cell.length_a   1.000
_cell.length_b   1.000
_cell.length_c   1.000
_cell.angle_alpha   90.00
_cell.angle_beta   90.00
_cell.angle_gamma   90.00
#
_symmetry.space_group_name_H-M   'P 1'
#
loop_
_entity.id
_entity.type
_entity.pdbx_description
1 polymer ?
#
loop_
_entity_poly.entity_id
_entity_poly.type
_entity_poly.pdbx_seq_one_letter_code
_entity_poly.pdbx_strand_id
1 'polypeptide(L)'
;TYLQLCLIGRWRLGEHLTPMLAMTGVDLIIVVIWVVGMRFVYTRLYPPRQMLMVYGEHNPGDLRSKLETREDKYAIKEMVPISLGLDAIKEKICGYKAVVIGDIQSHERNVLLKYCFEKDIRCYSIPKLSDIMLRNADDIHLFDTTLLLSRNLRLTAEQLFCKRLVDIVFSLLMLVIASPFMLVIALAIKLYDGGPVLYKQPRLTRDKQIFMILKFRSMKMDSEVKGAQLAKKEDDRITPVGKIIRRIHFDELPQIFNILKGDMSLVGPRPERPEIAAVYCEKIPEFDYRLKVKAGLTGYAQVYGKYNTTPY
;
A
#
# COMPACT_ATOMS: atom_id res chain seq x y z
N THR A 1 -15.12 6.06 -28.82
CA THR A 1 -15.30 7.01 -29.95
C THR A 1 -14.40 6.68 -31.13
N TYR A 2 -13.06 6.57 -30.99
CA TYR A 2 -12.14 6.23 -32.11
C TYR A 2 -12.39 4.82 -32.66
N LEU A 3 -12.67 3.84 -31.79
CA LEU A 3 -13.00 2.48 -32.18
C LEU A 3 -14.32 2.42 -32.95
N GLN A 4 -15.30 3.26 -32.60
CA GLN A 4 -16.55 3.39 -33.32
C GLN A 4 -16.34 4.03 -34.72
N LEU A 5 -15.49 5.05 -34.82
CA LEU A 5 -15.16 5.66 -36.11
C LEU A 5 -14.40 4.68 -37.02
N CYS A 6 -13.48 3.88 -36.48
CA CYS A 6 -12.82 2.82 -37.21
C CYS A 6 -13.78 1.73 -37.70
N LEU A 7 -14.75 1.35 -36.88
CA LEU A 7 -15.79 0.38 -37.21
C LEU A 7 -16.73 0.90 -38.32
N ILE A 8 -17.17 2.15 -38.22
CA ILE A 8 -18.04 2.81 -39.20
C ILE A 8 -17.28 3.02 -40.54
N GLY A 9 -15.99 3.38 -40.48
CA GLY A 9 -15.13 3.58 -41.66
C GLY A 9 -14.61 2.33 -42.33
N ARG A 10 -15.17 1.14 -42.05
CA ARG A 10 -14.75 -0.17 -42.64
C ARG A 10 -13.23 -0.42 -42.59
N TRP A 11 -12.60 -0.11 -41.46
CA TRP A 11 -11.16 -0.37 -41.23
C TRP A 11 -10.17 0.28 -42.21
N ARG A 12 -10.56 1.36 -42.91
CA ARG A 12 -9.61 2.16 -43.73
C ARG A 12 -8.72 3.04 -42.81
N LEU A 13 -7.91 2.38 -41.97
CA LEU A 13 -7.04 3.06 -41.02
C LEU A 13 -6.04 4.01 -41.67
N GLY A 14 -5.54 3.71 -42.90
CA GLY A 14 -4.50 4.51 -43.55
C GLY A 14 -4.93 5.91 -43.94
N GLU A 15 -6.20 6.09 -44.35
CA GLU A 15 -6.72 7.39 -44.81
C GLU A 15 -7.09 8.33 -43.68
N HIS A 16 -7.47 7.75 -42.49
CA HIS A 16 -7.98 8.51 -41.35
C HIS A 16 -6.98 8.64 -40.20
N LEU A 17 -5.86 7.93 -40.24
CA LEU A 17 -4.87 7.93 -39.15
C LEU A 17 -4.31 9.32 -38.86
N THR A 18 -3.91 10.05 -39.92
CA THR A 18 -3.33 11.38 -39.78
C THR A 18 -4.28 12.40 -39.15
N PRO A 19 -5.53 12.58 -39.64
CA PRO A 19 -6.46 13.48 -39.00
C PRO A 19 -6.88 13.03 -37.59
N MET A 20 -6.95 11.72 -37.32
CA MET A 20 -7.22 11.22 -35.97
C MET A 20 -6.09 11.55 -34.99
N LEU A 21 -4.83 11.40 -35.41
CA LEU A 21 -3.68 11.77 -34.59
C LEU A 21 -3.63 13.30 -34.37
N ALA A 22 -3.93 14.09 -35.40
CA ALA A 22 -4.00 15.53 -35.28
C ALA A 22 -5.10 15.97 -34.28
N MET A 23 -6.32 15.40 -34.37
CA MET A 23 -7.39 15.66 -33.40
C MET A 23 -6.97 15.25 -31.99
N THR A 24 -6.36 14.08 -31.82
CA THR A 24 -5.88 13.63 -30.50
C THR A 24 -4.84 14.60 -29.94
N GLY A 25 -3.96 15.11 -30.79
CA GLY A 25 -2.97 16.14 -30.42
C GLY A 25 -3.64 17.44 -29.95
N VAL A 26 -4.63 17.91 -30.68
CA VAL A 26 -5.41 19.10 -30.29
C VAL A 26 -6.16 18.88 -28.98
N ASP A 27 -6.86 17.75 -28.84
CA ASP A 27 -7.57 17.38 -27.59
C ASP A 27 -6.61 17.35 -26.41
N LEU A 28 -5.42 16.76 -26.57
CA LEU A 28 -4.40 16.69 -25.51
C LEU A 28 -3.92 18.10 -25.12
N ILE A 29 -3.70 18.99 -26.09
CA ILE A 29 -3.33 20.39 -25.82
C ILE A 29 -4.44 21.11 -25.06
N ILE A 30 -5.70 20.96 -25.47
CA ILE A 30 -6.85 21.56 -24.80
C ILE A 30 -6.95 21.04 -23.36
N VAL A 31 -6.82 19.73 -23.14
CA VAL A 31 -6.84 19.12 -21.81
C VAL A 31 -5.71 19.65 -20.94
N VAL A 32 -4.49 19.75 -21.47
CA VAL A 32 -3.35 20.29 -20.72
C VAL A 32 -3.60 21.75 -20.33
N ILE A 33 -4.03 22.60 -21.27
CA ILE A 33 -4.36 24.01 -20.98
C ILE A 33 -5.45 24.11 -19.93
N TRP A 34 -6.50 23.29 -20.04
CA TRP A 34 -7.59 23.25 -19.06
C TRP A 34 -7.10 22.83 -17.67
N VAL A 35 -6.32 21.76 -17.57
CA VAL A 35 -5.81 21.27 -16.29
C VAL A 35 -4.89 22.29 -15.64
N VAL A 36 -3.97 22.89 -16.41
CA VAL A 36 -3.05 23.92 -15.90
C VAL A 36 -3.82 25.17 -15.48
N GLY A 37 -4.74 25.64 -16.30
CA GLY A 37 -5.57 26.80 -16.00
C GLY A 37 -6.45 26.60 -14.77
N MET A 38 -7.13 25.44 -14.67
CA MET A 38 -7.93 25.10 -13.51
C MET A 38 -7.09 24.92 -12.24
N ARG A 39 -5.90 24.36 -12.35
CA ARG A 39 -4.97 24.28 -11.21
C ARG A 39 -4.58 25.68 -10.71
N PHE A 40 -4.27 26.60 -11.63
CA PHE A 40 -3.93 27.97 -11.26
C PHE A 40 -5.10 28.71 -10.60
N VAL A 41 -6.31 28.60 -11.15
CA VAL A 41 -7.53 29.19 -10.55
C VAL A 41 -7.78 28.56 -9.18
N TYR A 42 -7.73 27.24 -9.08
CA TYR A 42 -7.97 26.52 -7.84
C TYR A 42 -7.00 26.93 -6.71
N THR A 43 -5.69 27.02 -7.00
CA THR A 43 -4.70 27.39 -6.00
C THR A 43 -4.84 28.86 -5.54
N ARG A 44 -5.39 29.75 -6.39
CA ARG A 44 -5.72 31.12 -6.01
C ARG A 44 -6.98 31.24 -5.16
N LEU A 45 -8.02 30.49 -5.52
CA LEU A 45 -9.29 30.49 -4.77
C LEU A 45 -9.19 29.77 -3.44
N TYR A 46 -8.37 28.71 -3.37
CA TYR A 46 -8.20 27.86 -2.20
C TYR A 46 -6.74 27.79 -1.78
N PRO A 47 -6.22 28.84 -1.11
CA PRO A 47 -4.83 28.83 -0.63
C PRO A 47 -4.61 27.68 0.36
N PRO A 48 -3.39 27.15 0.45
CA PRO A 48 -3.07 26.03 1.34
C PRO A 48 -3.41 26.39 2.80
N ARG A 49 -4.01 25.43 3.49
CA ARG A 49 -4.43 25.62 4.88
C ARG A 49 -3.22 25.64 5.78
N GLN A 50 -3.09 26.71 6.55
CA GLN A 50 -2.09 26.80 7.60
C GLN A 50 -2.47 25.88 8.75
N MET A 51 -1.55 24.98 9.12
CA MET A 51 -1.80 23.92 10.07
C MET A 51 -0.76 23.92 11.19
N LEU A 52 -1.22 23.64 12.39
CA LEU A 52 -0.40 23.26 13.53
C LEU A 52 -0.27 21.73 13.57
N MET A 53 0.93 21.20 13.79
CA MET A 53 1.14 19.77 14.01
C MET A 53 1.51 19.50 15.47
N VAL A 54 0.70 18.70 16.15
CA VAL A 54 0.97 18.21 17.51
C VAL A 54 1.54 16.80 17.40
N TYR A 55 2.66 16.52 18.07
CA TYR A 55 3.32 15.22 18.02
C TYR A 55 3.71 14.71 19.40
N GLY A 56 3.86 13.39 19.55
CA GLY A 56 4.27 12.70 20.75
C GLY A 56 5.78 12.52 20.86
N GLU A 57 6.20 11.35 21.35
CA GLU A 57 7.61 11.03 21.58
C GLU A 57 8.39 10.81 20.27
N HIS A 58 7.72 10.36 19.20
CA HIS A 58 8.36 10.08 17.92
C HIS A 58 8.31 11.30 17.01
N ASN A 59 9.46 11.60 16.38
CA ASN A 59 9.55 12.69 15.42
C ASN A 59 8.66 12.43 14.19
N PRO A 60 7.66 13.26 13.92
CA PRO A 60 6.72 13.06 12.82
C PRO A 60 7.27 13.51 11.45
N GLY A 61 8.59 13.52 11.26
CA GLY A 61 9.25 13.95 10.03
C GLY A 61 8.70 13.27 8.77
N ASP A 62 8.40 11.98 8.85
CA ASP A 62 7.79 11.23 7.73
C ASP A 62 6.36 11.68 7.42
N LEU A 63 5.56 12.00 8.42
CA LEU A 63 4.20 12.52 8.22
C LEU A 63 4.25 13.95 7.66
N ARG A 64 5.14 14.78 8.18
CA ARG A 64 5.40 16.11 7.67
C ARG A 64 5.78 16.08 6.20
N SER A 65 6.79 15.29 5.82
CA SER A 65 7.25 15.19 4.44
C SER A 65 6.14 14.71 3.49
N LYS A 66 5.27 13.79 3.93
CA LYS A 66 4.10 13.33 3.16
C LYS A 66 3.05 14.43 2.97
N LEU A 67 2.80 15.25 3.97
CA LEU A 67 1.88 16.38 3.86
C LEU A 67 2.47 17.50 2.99
N GLU A 68 3.76 17.76 3.10
CA GLU A 68 4.47 18.73 2.28
C GLU A 68 4.56 18.36 0.79
N THR A 69 4.39 17.07 0.40
CA THR A 69 4.23 16.71 -1.02
C THR A 69 2.96 17.29 -1.65
N ARG A 70 2.02 17.75 -0.83
CA ARG A 70 0.77 18.38 -1.24
C ARG A 70 0.70 19.82 -0.76
N GLU A 71 1.72 20.60 -1.11
CA GLU A 71 1.83 22.04 -0.81
C GLU A 71 0.64 22.87 -1.31
N ASP A 72 -0.07 22.35 -2.33
CA ASP A 72 -1.30 22.92 -2.85
C ASP A 72 -2.46 22.92 -1.83
N LYS A 73 -2.42 22.04 -0.80
CA LYS A 73 -3.51 21.85 0.17
C LYS A 73 -3.11 22.10 1.61
N TYR A 74 -1.87 21.75 1.99
CA TYR A 74 -1.41 21.67 3.37
C TYR A 74 -0.13 22.50 3.56
N ALA A 75 -0.11 23.36 4.56
CA ALA A 75 1.06 24.13 4.94
C ALA A 75 1.26 24.03 6.46
N ILE A 76 2.18 23.17 6.89
CA ILE A 76 2.54 23.04 8.31
C ILE A 76 3.40 24.24 8.69
N LYS A 77 2.86 25.12 9.54
CA LYS A 77 3.54 26.35 9.99
C LYS A 77 4.32 26.12 11.27
N GLU A 78 3.78 25.31 12.17
CA GLU A 78 4.39 25.08 13.47
C GLU A 78 4.22 23.62 13.88
N MET A 79 5.22 23.09 14.60
CA MET A 79 5.20 21.76 15.18
C MET A 79 5.40 21.89 16.69
N VAL A 80 4.50 21.29 17.46
CA VAL A 80 4.47 21.42 18.91
C VAL A 80 4.46 20.03 19.54
N PRO A 81 5.39 19.75 20.47
CA PRO A 81 5.38 18.49 21.20
C PRO A 81 4.26 18.49 22.25
N ILE A 82 3.69 17.32 22.51
CA ILE A 82 2.64 17.15 23.52
C ILE A 82 3.12 17.50 24.93
N SER A 83 4.42 17.39 25.18
CA SER A 83 5.06 17.75 26.45
C SER A 83 4.91 19.23 26.85
N LEU A 84 4.53 20.11 25.91
CA LEU A 84 4.25 21.52 26.22
C LEU A 84 3.02 21.69 27.14
N GLY A 85 2.17 20.66 27.26
CA GLY A 85 0.96 20.69 28.04
C GLY A 85 -0.28 21.03 27.22
N LEU A 86 -1.41 20.40 27.57
CA LEU A 86 -2.66 20.51 26.82
C LEU A 86 -3.20 21.94 26.71
N ASP A 87 -3.09 22.74 27.78
CA ASP A 87 -3.67 24.10 27.81
C ASP A 87 -2.87 25.05 26.92
N ALA A 88 -1.55 24.97 26.94
CA ALA A 88 -0.69 25.76 26.04
C ALA A 88 -0.93 25.35 24.55
N ILE A 89 -1.16 24.07 24.28
CA ILE A 89 -1.47 23.59 22.95
C ILE A 89 -2.84 24.09 22.48
N LYS A 90 -3.87 24.08 23.34
CA LYS A 90 -5.20 24.62 23.02
C LYS A 90 -5.15 26.11 22.67
N GLU A 91 -4.37 26.88 23.39
CA GLU A 91 -4.17 28.31 23.11
C GLU A 91 -3.56 28.53 21.73
N LYS A 92 -2.51 27.76 21.38
CA LYS A 92 -1.89 27.81 20.05
C LYS A 92 -2.84 27.36 18.95
N ILE A 93 -3.64 26.32 19.18
CA ILE A 93 -4.63 25.79 18.22
C ILE A 93 -5.59 26.87 17.74
N CYS A 94 -6.01 27.80 18.60
CA CYS A 94 -6.91 28.89 18.24
C CYS A 94 -6.38 29.79 17.12
N GLY A 95 -5.07 29.85 16.91
CA GLY A 95 -4.44 30.64 15.83
C GLY A 95 -4.46 29.95 14.46
N TYR A 96 -4.94 28.70 14.36
CA TYR A 96 -4.87 27.91 13.15
C TYR A 96 -6.25 27.43 12.68
N LYS A 97 -6.44 27.33 11.37
CA LYS A 97 -7.68 26.79 10.76
C LYS A 97 -7.75 25.26 10.71
N ALA A 98 -6.62 24.62 10.96
CA ALA A 98 -6.53 23.17 10.97
C ALA A 98 -5.38 22.68 11.86
N VAL A 99 -5.54 21.48 12.41
CA VAL A 99 -4.56 20.84 13.29
C VAL A 99 -4.31 19.41 12.81
N VAL A 100 -3.06 18.99 12.84
CA VAL A 100 -2.69 17.58 12.65
C VAL A 100 -2.25 17.01 13.99
N ILE A 101 -2.96 15.99 14.44
CA ILE A 101 -2.59 15.25 15.64
C ILE A 101 -1.83 13.99 15.21
N GLY A 102 -0.56 13.94 15.55
CA GLY A 102 0.32 12.81 15.29
C GLY A 102 0.10 11.65 16.27
N ASP A 103 1.15 10.89 16.53
CA ASP A 103 1.10 9.76 17.46
C ASP A 103 1.26 10.24 18.90
N ILE A 104 0.11 10.55 19.55
CA ILE A 104 0.01 10.91 20.96
C ILE A 104 -0.88 9.91 21.70
N GLN A 105 -0.89 9.96 23.03
CA GLN A 105 -1.73 9.09 23.85
C GLN A 105 -3.22 9.32 23.56
N SER A 106 -4.04 8.25 23.70
CA SER A 106 -5.46 8.30 23.34
C SER A 106 -6.26 9.29 24.17
N HIS A 107 -5.91 9.45 25.47
CA HIS A 107 -6.57 10.42 26.33
C HIS A 107 -6.37 11.85 25.85
N GLU A 108 -5.12 12.25 25.64
CA GLU A 108 -4.74 13.59 25.16
C GLU A 108 -5.33 13.88 23.78
N ARG A 109 -5.27 12.90 22.89
CA ARG A 109 -5.89 13.00 21.57
C ARG A 109 -7.39 13.30 21.64
N ASN A 110 -8.11 12.60 22.52
CA ASN A 110 -9.55 12.79 22.68
C ASN A 110 -9.87 14.18 23.24
N VAL A 111 -9.04 14.70 24.17
CA VAL A 111 -9.21 16.07 24.69
C VAL A 111 -9.02 17.09 23.57
N LEU A 112 -7.96 16.95 22.76
CA LEU A 112 -7.70 17.87 21.64
C LEU A 112 -8.76 17.76 20.54
N LEU A 113 -9.23 16.55 20.22
CA LEU A 113 -10.31 16.34 19.24
C LEU A 113 -11.61 17.05 19.65
N LYS A 114 -12.03 16.89 20.93
CA LYS A 114 -13.21 17.56 21.48
C LYS A 114 -13.06 19.08 21.42
N TYR A 115 -11.89 19.59 21.79
CA TYR A 115 -11.60 21.02 21.73
C TYR A 115 -11.64 21.58 20.31
N CYS A 116 -11.03 20.86 19.34
CA CYS A 116 -11.10 21.26 17.93
C CYS A 116 -12.53 21.26 17.41
N PHE A 117 -13.34 20.25 17.78
CA PHE A 117 -14.75 20.18 17.44
C PHE A 117 -15.56 21.36 18.03
N GLU A 118 -15.35 21.67 19.29
CA GLU A 118 -16.01 22.82 19.96
C GLU A 118 -15.68 24.16 19.29
N LYS A 119 -14.46 24.33 18.81
CA LYS A 119 -13.97 25.57 18.16
C LYS A 119 -14.13 25.58 16.63
N ASP A 120 -14.79 24.59 16.04
CA ASP A 120 -14.96 24.41 14.59
C ASP A 120 -13.62 24.41 13.83
N ILE A 121 -12.57 23.85 14.45
CA ILE A 121 -11.23 23.72 13.87
C ILE A 121 -11.09 22.34 13.25
N ARG A 122 -10.66 22.28 11.99
CA ARG A 122 -10.47 21.00 11.30
C ARG A 122 -9.33 20.22 11.93
N CYS A 123 -9.63 18.98 12.33
CA CYS A 123 -8.65 18.11 12.95
C CYS A 123 -8.35 16.89 12.05
N TYR A 124 -7.08 16.65 11.79
CA TYR A 124 -6.56 15.48 11.11
C TYR A 124 -5.82 14.63 12.14
N SER A 125 -6.23 13.40 12.36
CA SER A 125 -5.56 12.51 13.30
C SER A 125 -5.14 11.21 12.64
N ILE A 126 -4.01 10.66 13.08
CA ILE A 126 -3.59 9.30 12.70
C ILE A 126 -4.52 8.32 13.43
N PRO A 127 -5.25 7.46 12.69
CA PRO A 127 -6.13 6.50 13.34
C PRO A 127 -5.31 5.45 14.09
N LYS A 128 -5.68 5.18 15.33
CA LYS A 128 -5.19 4.04 16.10
C LYS A 128 -5.96 2.76 15.71
N LEU A 129 -5.41 1.62 16.06
CA LEU A 129 -6.05 0.34 15.74
C LEU A 129 -7.48 0.24 16.30
N SER A 130 -7.70 0.75 17.52
CA SER A 130 -9.03 0.85 18.12
C SER A 130 -10.02 1.66 17.28
N ASP A 131 -9.56 2.77 16.69
CA ASP A 131 -10.42 3.61 15.84
C ASP A 131 -10.83 2.88 14.55
N ILE A 132 -9.87 2.13 13.98
CA ILE A 132 -10.14 1.30 12.78
C ILE A 132 -11.15 0.21 13.11
N MET A 133 -11.04 -0.42 14.29
CA MET A 133 -11.97 -1.45 14.75
C MET A 133 -13.38 -0.87 14.98
N LEU A 134 -13.48 0.28 15.65
CA LEU A 134 -14.76 0.93 15.93
C LEU A 134 -15.42 1.48 14.65
N ARG A 135 -14.65 1.97 13.70
CA ARG A 135 -15.17 2.44 12.41
C ARG A 135 -15.87 1.33 11.61
N ASN A 136 -15.48 0.09 11.82
CA ASN A 136 -16.05 -1.09 11.16
C ASN A 136 -17.00 -1.87 12.08
N ALA A 137 -17.41 -1.30 13.21
CA ALA A 137 -18.38 -1.90 14.12
C ALA A 137 -19.81 -1.71 13.58
N ASP A 138 -20.67 -2.67 13.86
CA ASP A 138 -22.09 -2.57 13.54
C ASP A 138 -22.83 -1.84 14.68
N ASP A 139 -23.73 -0.93 14.32
CA ASP A 139 -24.60 -0.26 15.28
C ASP A 139 -25.75 -1.18 15.70
N ILE A 140 -25.85 -1.47 16.99
CA ILE A 140 -26.97 -2.20 17.57
C ILE A 140 -27.75 -1.25 18.47
N HIS A 141 -29.03 -1.08 18.21
CA HIS A 141 -29.91 -0.28 19.02
C HIS A 141 -30.65 -1.18 20.02
N LEU A 142 -30.42 -0.95 21.30
CA LEU A 142 -31.16 -1.55 22.40
C LEU A 142 -31.98 -0.44 23.06
N PHE A 143 -33.25 -0.32 22.65
CA PHE A 143 -34.16 0.73 23.08
C PHE A 143 -33.56 2.13 22.82
N ASP A 144 -33.18 2.84 23.87
CA ASP A 144 -32.60 4.18 23.87
C ASP A 144 -31.04 4.18 23.84
N THR A 145 -30.44 2.99 23.93
CA THR A 145 -28.98 2.86 24.01
C THR A 145 -28.43 2.30 22.70
N THR A 146 -27.48 3.00 22.11
CA THR A 146 -26.72 2.53 20.94
C THR A 146 -25.46 1.82 21.41
N LEU A 147 -25.27 0.58 20.98
CA LEU A 147 -24.09 -0.22 21.23
C LEU A 147 -23.31 -0.42 19.93
N LEU A 148 -21.98 -0.33 20.01
CA LEU A 148 -21.10 -0.64 18.89
C LEU A 148 -20.61 -2.10 19.00
N LEU A 149 -21.10 -2.96 18.13
CA LEU A 149 -20.66 -4.35 18.05
C LEU A 149 -19.39 -4.47 17.18
N SER A 150 -18.24 -4.49 17.82
CA SER A 150 -16.99 -4.81 17.15
C SER A 150 -16.78 -6.32 17.12
N ARG A 151 -16.86 -6.92 15.96
CA ARG A 151 -16.62 -8.35 15.76
C ARG A 151 -15.60 -8.59 14.65
N ASN A 152 -14.95 -9.73 14.71
CA ASN A 152 -14.06 -10.15 13.65
C ASN A 152 -14.89 -10.61 12.45
N LEU A 153 -15.24 -9.66 11.57
CA LEU A 153 -15.97 -9.95 10.33
C LEU A 153 -15.04 -10.71 9.39
N ARG A 154 -15.15 -12.04 9.42
CA ARG A 154 -14.59 -12.86 8.32
C ARG A 154 -15.44 -12.61 7.07
N LEU A 155 -14.81 -12.69 5.91
CA LEU A 155 -15.54 -12.67 4.64
C LEU A 155 -16.63 -13.76 4.66
N THR A 156 -17.83 -13.43 4.16
CA THR A 156 -18.91 -14.40 4.00
C THR A 156 -18.51 -15.48 3.01
N ALA A 157 -19.21 -16.61 3.00
CA ALA A 157 -18.93 -17.70 2.06
C ALA A 157 -19.00 -17.23 0.59
N GLU A 158 -19.97 -16.38 0.28
CA GLU A 158 -20.14 -15.77 -1.05
C GLU A 158 -18.96 -14.86 -1.41
N GLN A 159 -18.53 -14.01 -0.49
CA GLN A 159 -17.37 -13.14 -0.68
C GLN A 159 -16.08 -13.95 -0.87
N LEU A 160 -15.91 -15.03 -0.12
CA LEU A 160 -14.79 -15.95 -0.26
C LEU A 160 -14.81 -16.65 -1.63
N PHE A 161 -15.99 -17.07 -2.09
CA PHE A 161 -16.16 -17.66 -3.41
C PHE A 161 -15.83 -16.66 -4.52
N CYS A 162 -16.44 -15.47 -4.49
CA CYS A 162 -16.15 -14.41 -5.47
C CYS A 162 -14.67 -14.03 -5.48
N LYS A 163 -14.08 -13.86 -4.29
CA LYS A 163 -12.65 -13.60 -4.18
C LYS A 163 -11.80 -14.70 -4.80
N ARG A 164 -12.13 -15.97 -4.53
CA ARG A 164 -11.41 -17.10 -5.07
C ARG A 164 -11.54 -17.21 -6.60
N LEU A 165 -12.72 -16.93 -7.12
CA LEU A 165 -12.95 -16.87 -8.57
C LEU A 165 -12.07 -15.80 -9.23
N VAL A 166 -12.06 -14.60 -8.66
CA VAL A 166 -11.19 -13.49 -9.12
C VAL A 166 -9.72 -13.90 -9.05
N ASP A 167 -9.26 -14.46 -7.93
CA ASP A 167 -7.89 -14.94 -7.76
C ASP A 167 -7.49 -15.95 -8.86
N ILE A 168 -8.38 -16.91 -9.20
CA ILE A 168 -8.12 -17.93 -10.23
C ILE A 168 -8.10 -17.30 -11.63
N VAL A 169 -9.14 -16.54 -11.99
CA VAL A 169 -9.28 -15.98 -13.35
C VAL A 169 -8.09 -15.05 -13.67
N PHE A 170 -7.77 -14.12 -12.77
CA PHE A 170 -6.66 -13.20 -13.00
C PHE A 170 -5.30 -13.91 -12.95
N SER A 171 -5.14 -14.93 -12.09
CA SER A 171 -3.89 -15.71 -12.06
C SER A 171 -3.67 -16.51 -13.33
N LEU A 172 -4.72 -17.08 -13.91
CA LEU A 172 -4.63 -17.77 -15.20
C LEU A 172 -4.27 -16.79 -16.34
N LEU A 173 -4.92 -15.63 -16.37
CA LEU A 173 -4.59 -14.57 -17.33
C LEU A 173 -3.13 -14.12 -17.20
N MET A 174 -2.71 -13.84 -15.96
CA MET A 174 -1.33 -13.47 -15.66
C MET A 174 -0.35 -14.58 -16.05
N LEU A 175 -0.69 -15.85 -15.83
CA LEU A 175 0.17 -16.98 -16.17
C LEU A 175 0.38 -17.06 -17.69
N VAL A 176 -0.67 -16.87 -18.50
CA VAL A 176 -0.57 -16.86 -19.98
C VAL A 176 0.36 -15.73 -20.43
N ILE A 177 0.17 -14.51 -19.91
CA ILE A 177 0.98 -13.34 -20.28
C ILE A 177 2.43 -13.49 -19.79
N ALA A 178 2.63 -13.99 -18.58
CA ALA A 178 3.95 -14.11 -17.95
C ALA A 178 4.72 -15.35 -18.43
N SER A 179 4.08 -16.38 -18.99
CA SER A 179 4.71 -17.65 -19.35
C SER A 179 5.93 -17.52 -20.27
N PRO A 180 5.95 -16.70 -21.34
CA PRO A 180 7.13 -16.55 -22.18
C PRO A 180 8.29 -15.92 -21.41
N PHE A 181 8.03 -14.92 -20.55
CA PHE A 181 9.04 -14.31 -19.72
C PHE A 181 9.59 -15.28 -18.66
N MET A 182 8.70 -16.06 -18.05
CA MET A 182 9.07 -17.09 -17.09
C MET A 182 9.99 -18.14 -17.72
N LEU A 183 9.71 -18.56 -18.96
CA LEU A 183 10.55 -19.51 -19.69
C LEU A 183 11.94 -18.94 -19.96
N VAL A 184 12.03 -17.71 -20.44
CA VAL A 184 13.31 -17.03 -20.69
C VAL A 184 14.14 -16.89 -19.43
N ILE A 185 13.51 -16.48 -18.30
CA ILE A 185 14.17 -16.35 -17.01
C ILE A 185 14.65 -17.72 -16.51
N ALA A 186 13.80 -18.75 -16.61
CA ALA A 186 14.15 -20.11 -16.22
C ALA A 186 15.38 -20.62 -16.97
N LEU A 187 15.43 -20.39 -18.28
CA LEU A 187 16.56 -20.75 -19.13
C LEU A 187 17.81 -19.96 -18.76
N ALA A 188 17.70 -18.65 -18.56
CA ALA A 188 18.81 -17.80 -18.17
C ALA A 188 19.45 -18.24 -16.83
N ILE A 189 18.61 -18.57 -15.83
CA ILE A 189 19.10 -19.08 -14.53
C ILE A 189 19.79 -20.46 -14.72
N LYS A 190 19.18 -21.34 -15.53
CA LYS A 190 19.72 -22.69 -15.76
C LYS A 190 21.04 -22.66 -16.51
N LEU A 191 21.19 -21.78 -17.48
CA LEU A 191 22.43 -21.63 -18.24
C LEU A 191 23.55 -20.94 -17.46
N TYR A 192 23.21 -20.10 -16.48
CA TYR A 192 24.19 -19.35 -15.71
C TYR A 192 25.04 -20.26 -14.79
N ASP A 193 24.43 -21.16 -14.02
CA ASP A 193 25.13 -21.99 -13.03
C ASP A 193 24.61 -23.43 -12.90
N GLY A 194 23.71 -23.86 -13.79
CA GLY A 194 23.19 -25.24 -13.85
C GLY A 194 22.25 -25.64 -12.69
N GLY A 195 22.11 -24.78 -11.66
CA GLY A 195 21.37 -25.11 -10.46
C GLY A 195 19.82 -25.07 -10.60
N PRO A 196 19.06 -25.18 -9.50
CA PRO A 196 17.62 -25.14 -9.51
C PRO A 196 17.11 -23.77 -9.92
N VAL A 197 16.10 -23.74 -10.81
CA VAL A 197 15.49 -22.50 -11.30
C VAL A 197 14.63 -21.82 -10.23
N LEU A 198 13.88 -22.62 -9.46
CA LEU A 198 12.97 -22.17 -8.43
C LEU A 198 13.61 -22.28 -7.05
N TYR A 199 13.38 -21.25 -6.26
CA TYR A 199 13.71 -21.20 -4.84
C TYR A 199 12.41 -21.30 -4.03
N LYS A 200 12.44 -22.09 -2.96
CA LYS A 200 11.31 -22.29 -2.04
C LYS A 200 11.69 -21.81 -0.65
N GLN A 201 10.80 -21.07 -0.01
CA GLN A 201 11.03 -20.53 1.33
C GLN A 201 9.75 -20.64 2.17
N PRO A 202 9.84 -21.04 3.47
CA PRO A 202 8.68 -21.04 4.34
C PRO A 202 8.20 -19.62 4.64
N ARG A 203 6.89 -19.42 4.55
CA ARG A 203 6.22 -18.16 4.82
C ARG A 203 4.90 -18.40 5.54
N LEU A 204 4.45 -17.39 6.31
CA LEU A 204 3.18 -17.42 7.00
C LEU A 204 2.05 -16.94 6.10
N THR A 205 0.91 -17.64 6.18
CA THR A 205 -0.36 -17.23 5.58
C THR A 205 -1.46 -17.22 6.65
N ARG A 206 -2.72 -17.26 6.24
CA ARG A 206 -3.87 -17.20 7.15
C ARG A 206 -3.77 -18.22 8.29
N ASP A 207 -4.20 -17.80 9.47
CA ASP A 207 -4.25 -18.59 10.69
C ASP A 207 -2.87 -19.21 11.08
N LYS A 208 -1.78 -18.47 10.80
CA LYS A 208 -0.37 -18.87 11.05
C LYS A 208 0.08 -20.13 10.29
N GLN A 209 -0.65 -20.56 9.29
CA GLN A 209 -0.24 -21.70 8.48
C GLN A 209 1.05 -21.37 7.71
N ILE A 210 1.93 -22.36 7.63
CA ILE A 210 3.18 -22.24 6.88
C ILE A 210 2.97 -22.82 5.49
N PHE A 211 3.37 -22.07 4.46
CA PHE A 211 3.41 -22.54 3.08
C PHE A 211 4.77 -22.23 2.45
N MET A 212 5.09 -22.92 1.38
CA MET A 212 6.34 -22.71 0.64
C MET A 212 6.11 -21.73 -0.50
N ILE A 213 6.58 -20.48 -0.33
CA ILE A 213 6.52 -19.48 -1.39
C ILE A 213 7.48 -19.86 -2.51
N LEU A 214 7.04 -19.72 -3.76
CA LEU A 214 7.82 -19.98 -4.96
C LEU A 214 8.38 -18.67 -5.51
N LYS A 215 9.68 -18.65 -5.78
CA LYS A 215 10.37 -17.53 -6.45
C LYS A 215 11.38 -18.06 -7.45
N PHE A 216 11.75 -17.26 -8.45
CA PHE A 216 12.95 -17.54 -9.21
C PHE A 216 14.18 -17.34 -8.33
N ARG A 217 15.15 -18.23 -8.49
CA ARG A 217 16.41 -18.11 -7.77
C ARG A 217 17.20 -16.91 -8.28
N SER A 218 17.41 -15.94 -7.41
CA SER A 218 18.13 -14.70 -7.70
C SER A 218 19.46 -14.58 -6.96
N MET A 219 19.76 -15.57 -6.07
CA MET A 219 20.96 -15.63 -5.26
C MET A 219 21.76 -16.89 -5.52
N LYS A 220 23.06 -16.88 -5.20
CA LYS A 220 23.96 -18.04 -5.24
C LYS A 220 23.47 -19.14 -4.31
N MET A 221 23.84 -20.41 -4.60
CA MET A 221 23.35 -21.58 -3.84
C MET A 221 23.70 -21.52 -2.35
N ASP A 222 24.86 -20.99 -2.00
CA ASP A 222 25.36 -20.95 -0.61
C ASP A 222 24.95 -19.68 0.16
N SER A 223 23.98 -18.94 -0.35
CA SER A 223 23.60 -17.62 0.20
C SER A 223 22.93 -17.66 1.59
N GLU A 224 22.40 -18.79 2.02
CA GLU A 224 21.72 -18.97 3.31
C GLU A 224 22.48 -19.78 4.37
N VAL A 225 23.71 -20.18 4.10
CA VAL A 225 24.56 -20.95 5.07
C VAL A 225 24.75 -20.20 6.40
N LYS A 226 24.66 -18.86 6.38
CA LYS A 226 24.76 -17.99 7.57
C LYS A 226 23.42 -17.64 8.22
N GLY A 227 22.35 -18.36 7.91
CA GLY A 227 21.00 -18.12 8.45
C GLY A 227 20.20 -17.04 7.73
N ALA A 228 19.00 -16.76 8.25
CA ALA A 228 18.07 -15.79 7.70
C ALA A 228 18.59 -14.35 7.87
N GLN A 229 19.00 -13.72 6.78
CA GLN A 229 19.44 -12.32 6.77
C GLN A 229 18.54 -11.48 5.86
N LEU A 230 18.26 -10.24 6.29
CA LEU A 230 17.62 -9.26 5.44
C LEU A 230 18.55 -8.89 4.27
N ALA A 231 18.00 -8.78 3.07
CA ALA A 231 18.76 -8.41 1.89
C ALA A 231 19.25 -6.96 2.02
N LYS A 232 20.55 -6.74 1.80
CA LYS A 232 21.15 -5.40 1.74
C LYS A 232 21.01 -4.81 0.35
N LYS A 233 21.14 -3.48 0.23
CA LYS A 233 21.01 -2.74 -1.05
C LYS A 233 22.08 -3.18 -2.06
N GLU A 234 23.29 -3.47 -1.58
CA GLU A 234 24.39 -4.10 -2.34
C GLU A 234 24.72 -5.42 -1.65
N ASP A 235 24.29 -6.52 -2.25
CA ASP A 235 24.42 -7.86 -1.69
C ASP A 235 25.15 -8.75 -2.71
N ASP A 236 26.40 -9.12 -2.39
CA ASP A 236 27.26 -9.92 -3.26
C ASP A 236 26.76 -11.36 -3.49
N ARG A 237 25.73 -11.76 -2.75
CA ARG A 237 25.05 -13.03 -2.92
C ARG A 237 24.13 -13.06 -4.13
N ILE A 238 23.80 -11.89 -4.71
CA ILE A 238 22.87 -11.78 -5.83
C ILE A 238 23.60 -12.08 -7.14
N THR A 239 23.05 -12.97 -7.96
CA THR A 239 23.61 -13.29 -9.28
C THR A 239 23.35 -12.13 -10.27
N PRO A 240 24.12 -12.01 -11.38
CA PRO A 240 23.88 -11.00 -12.40
C PRO A 240 22.45 -11.06 -12.98
N VAL A 241 21.94 -12.26 -13.26
CA VAL A 241 20.57 -12.50 -13.68
C VAL A 241 19.61 -12.07 -12.57
N GLY A 242 19.93 -12.41 -11.32
CA GLY A 242 19.16 -12.03 -10.12
C GLY A 242 19.04 -10.52 -9.96
N LYS A 243 20.08 -9.73 -10.26
CA LYS A 243 20.02 -8.26 -10.19
C LYS A 243 18.96 -7.68 -11.14
N ILE A 244 18.85 -8.23 -12.35
CA ILE A 244 17.88 -7.79 -13.34
C ILE A 244 16.46 -8.14 -12.91
N ILE A 245 16.20 -9.43 -12.61
CA ILE A 245 14.85 -9.91 -12.30
C ILE A 245 14.31 -9.30 -11.00
N ARG A 246 15.16 -9.03 -10.01
CA ARG A 246 14.75 -8.35 -8.75
C ARG A 246 14.41 -6.88 -8.96
N ARG A 247 15.11 -6.18 -9.85
CA ARG A 247 14.82 -4.76 -10.16
C ARG A 247 13.40 -4.56 -10.70
N ILE A 248 12.91 -5.53 -11.49
CA ILE A 248 11.57 -5.50 -12.11
C ILE A 248 10.57 -6.42 -11.42
N HIS A 249 10.95 -7.01 -10.26
CA HIS A 249 10.14 -7.95 -9.47
C HIS A 249 9.70 -9.23 -10.22
N PHE A 250 10.37 -9.60 -11.28
CA PHE A 250 10.07 -10.81 -12.02
C PHE A 250 10.49 -12.09 -11.29
N ASP A 251 11.33 -11.98 -10.26
CA ASP A 251 11.64 -13.09 -9.36
C ASP A 251 10.41 -13.59 -8.59
N GLU A 252 9.36 -12.79 -8.48
CA GLU A 252 8.12 -13.15 -7.78
C GLU A 252 7.04 -13.78 -8.68
N LEU A 253 7.24 -13.82 -10.02
CA LEU A 253 6.26 -14.41 -10.96
C LEU A 253 5.83 -15.85 -10.60
N PRO A 254 6.70 -16.76 -10.12
CA PRO A 254 6.28 -18.11 -9.74
C PRO A 254 5.25 -18.17 -8.62
N GLN A 255 5.04 -17.09 -7.86
CA GLN A 255 4.00 -17.02 -6.82
C GLN A 255 2.58 -17.16 -7.40
N ILE A 256 2.39 -16.95 -8.71
CA ILE A 256 1.13 -17.25 -9.41
C ILE A 256 0.69 -18.70 -9.14
N PHE A 257 1.61 -19.65 -9.10
CA PHE A 257 1.30 -21.04 -8.77
C PHE A 257 0.83 -21.20 -7.31
N ASN A 258 1.37 -20.44 -6.35
CA ASN A 258 0.87 -20.44 -4.98
C ASN A 258 -0.56 -19.90 -4.89
N ILE A 259 -0.90 -18.89 -5.72
CA ILE A 259 -2.27 -18.36 -5.77
C ILE A 259 -3.22 -19.40 -6.36
N LEU A 260 -2.85 -20.02 -7.48
CA LEU A 260 -3.66 -21.08 -8.11
C LEU A 260 -3.87 -22.29 -7.19
N LYS A 261 -2.85 -22.68 -6.45
CA LYS A 261 -2.93 -23.72 -5.42
C LYS A 261 -3.83 -23.32 -4.24
N GLY A 262 -3.91 -22.02 -3.93
CA GLY A 262 -4.73 -21.48 -2.83
C GLY A 262 -3.97 -21.16 -1.55
N ASP A 263 -2.66 -21.27 -1.54
CA ASP A 263 -1.81 -20.87 -0.42
C ASP A 263 -1.83 -19.34 -0.23
N MET A 264 -1.93 -18.61 -1.34
CA MET A 264 -1.94 -17.15 -1.43
C MET A 264 -3.18 -16.62 -2.14
N SER A 265 -3.35 -15.32 -2.13
CA SER A 265 -4.31 -14.54 -2.90
C SER A 265 -3.57 -13.49 -3.74
N LEU A 266 -4.23 -12.90 -4.74
CA LEU A 266 -3.68 -11.74 -5.47
C LEU A 266 -3.45 -10.57 -4.53
N VAL A 267 -4.48 -10.23 -3.74
CA VAL A 267 -4.42 -9.10 -2.81
C VAL A 267 -4.49 -9.61 -1.38
N GLY A 268 -3.49 -9.23 -0.59
CA GLY A 268 -3.38 -9.57 0.83
C GLY A 268 -2.10 -9.01 1.45
N PRO A 269 -1.88 -9.20 2.75
CA PRO A 269 -0.66 -8.79 3.41
C PRO A 269 0.55 -9.57 2.86
N ARG A 270 1.71 -8.90 2.80
CA ARG A 270 2.97 -9.54 2.35
C ARG A 270 3.30 -10.72 3.26
N PRO A 271 3.58 -11.92 2.71
CA PRO A 271 3.95 -13.07 3.53
C PRO A 271 5.32 -12.88 4.17
N GLU A 272 5.40 -13.02 5.50
CA GLU A 272 6.65 -12.91 6.25
C GLU A 272 7.20 -14.28 6.62
N ARG A 273 8.53 -14.33 6.90
CA ARG A 273 9.21 -15.52 7.43
C ARG A 273 8.75 -15.75 8.86
N PRO A 274 8.54 -17.01 9.30
CA PRO A 274 8.13 -17.32 10.67
C PRO A 274 9.05 -16.69 11.73
N GLU A 275 10.37 -16.77 11.50
CA GLU A 275 11.40 -16.26 12.43
C GLU A 275 11.32 -14.73 12.56
N ILE A 276 11.12 -14.02 11.44
CA ILE A 276 11.02 -12.57 11.41
C ILE A 276 9.68 -12.11 12.02
N ALA A 277 8.59 -12.83 11.72
CA ALA A 277 7.29 -12.55 12.30
C ALA A 277 7.29 -12.70 13.82
N ALA A 278 7.97 -13.70 14.36
CA ALA A 278 8.12 -13.90 15.81
C ALA A 278 8.77 -12.68 16.48
N VAL A 279 9.88 -12.18 15.92
CA VAL A 279 10.59 -10.99 16.44
C VAL A 279 9.70 -9.73 16.36
N TYR A 280 8.89 -9.60 15.32
CA TYR A 280 7.97 -8.47 15.22
C TYR A 280 6.81 -8.57 16.20
N CYS A 281 6.27 -9.77 16.45
CA CYS A 281 5.20 -9.97 17.41
C CYS A 281 5.61 -9.70 18.86
N GLU A 282 6.89 -9.89 19.21
CA GLU A 282 7.42 -9.52 20.53
C GLU A 282 7.35 -8.00 20.77
N LYS A 283 7.56 -7.21 19.71
CA LYS A 283 7.54 -5.73 19.79
C LYS A 283 6.15 -5.15 19.54
N ILE A 284 5.40 -5.77 18.66
CA ILE A 284 4.08 -5.31 18.19
C ILE A 284 3.15 -6.54 18.19
N PRO A 285 2.45 -6.82 19.30
CA PRO A 285 1.56 -7.99 19.40
C PRO A 285 0.49 -8.03 18.30
N GLU A 286 0.03 -6.86 17.84
CA GLU A 286 -0.97 -6.71 16.78
C GLU A 286 -0.45 -7.09 15.39
N PHE A 287 0.84 -7.32 15.23
CA PHE A 287 1.44 -7.75 13.95
C PHE A 287 0.80 -9.04 13.42
N ASP A 288 0.34 -9.92 14.30
CA ASP A 288 -0.36 -11.16 13.98
C ASP A 288 -1.75 -10.93 13.34
N TYR A 289 -2.37 -9.76 13.52
CA TYR A 289 -3.69 -9.48 12.94
C TYR A 289 -3.70 -9.53 11.42
N ARG A 290 -2.56 -9.33 10.79
CA ARG A 290 -2.38 -9.49 9.33
C ARG A 290 -2.64 -10.93 8.86
N LEU A 291 -2.48 -11.92 9.75
CA LEU A 291 -2.68 -13.33 9.45
C LEU A 291 -4.15 -13.79 9.54
N LYS A 292 -5.09 -12.88 9.78
CA LYS A 292 -6.54 -13.18 9.70
C LYS A 292 -7.01 -13.43 8.27
N VAL A 293 -6.23 -13.03 7.28
CA VAL A 293 -6.49 -13.21 5.84
C VAL A 293 -5.31 -13.90 5.17
N LYS A 294 -5.55 -14.46 3.96
CA LYS A 294 -4.46 -15.06 3.17
C LYS A 294 -3.40 -14.03 2.79
N ALA A 295 -2.15 -14.46 2.78
CA ALA A 295 -1.05 -13.68 2.24
C ALA A 295 -1.29 -13.34 0.76
N GLY A 296 -0.85 -12.16 0.33
CA GLY A 296 -1.05 -11.64 -1.01
C GLY A 296 0.24 -11.48 -1.81
N LEU A 297 0.11 -11.59 -3.14
CA LEU A 297 1.15 -11.21 -4.09
C LEU A 297 1.35 -9.69 -4.06
N THR A 298 0.25 -8.95 -4.00
CA THR A 298 0.24 -7.50 -3.83
C THR A 298 -0.63 -7.12 -2.64
N GLY A 299 -0.45 -5.91 -2.12
CA GLY A 299 -1.23 -5.38 -1.00
C GLY A 299 -0.85 -3.95 -0.71
N TYR A 300 -1.58 -3.34 0.20
CA TYR A 300 -1.43 -1.93 0.55
C TYR A 300 0.02 -1.57 0.92
N ALA A 301 0.66 -2.40 1.75
CA ALA A 301 2.04 -2.19 2.17
C ALA A 301 3.06 -2.33 1.01
N GLN A 302 2.80 -3.20 0.02
CA GLN A 302 3.67 -3.35 -1.15
C GLN A 302 3.53 -2.20 -2.14
N VAL A 303 2.33 -1.62 -2.26
CA VAL A 303 2.05 -0.52 -3.21
C VAL A 303 2.52 0.82 -2.66
N TYR A 304 2.29 1.08 -1.37
CA TYR A 304 2.56 2.38 -0.74
C TYR A 304 3.77 2.38 0.19
N GLY A 305 4.23 1.20 0.63
CA GLY A 305 5.40 1.07 1.51
C GLY A 305 6.72 1.23 0.76
N LYS A 306 7.73 1.76 1.46
CA LYS A 306 9.11 1.72 0.96
C LYS A 306 9.71 0.35 1.27
N TYR A 307 10.66 -0.10 0.43
CA TYR A 307 11.45 -1.30 0.71
C TYR A 307 12.23 -1.11 2.03
N ASN A 308 12.16 -2.09 2.93
CA ASN A 308 12.83 -2.07 4.25
C ASN A 308 12.39 -0.94 5.20
N THR A 309 11.13 -0.56 5.21
CA THR A 309 10.60 0.24 6.31
C THR A 309 10.59 -0.61 7.58
N THR A 310 11.24 -0.09 8.63
CA THR A 310 11.04 -0.61 9.99
C THR A 310 9.54 -0.52 10.33
N PRO A 311 9.00 -1.42 11.15
CA PRO A 311 7.57 -1.45 11.50
C PRO A 311 7.10 -0.26 12.36
N TYR A 312 7.88 0.82 12.46
CA TYR A 312 7.58 2.05 13.18
C TYR A 312 7.24 3.19 12.23
#